data_0fe9bdef6372fc0a7459793ba067283d
#
_entry.id   0fe9bdef6372fc0a7459793ba067283d
#
_cell.length_a   1.000
_cell.length_b   1.000
_cell.length_c   1.000
_cell.angle_alpha   90.00
_cell.angle_beta   90.00
_cell.angle_gamma   90.00
#
_symmetry.space_group_name_H-M   'P 1'
#
loop_
_entity.id
_entity.type
_entity.pdbx_description
1 polymer ?
#
loop_
_entity_poly.entity_id
_entity_poly.type
_entity_poly.pdbx_seq_one_letter_code
_entity_poly.pdbx_strand_id
1 'polypeptide(L)'
;MHSKTYNIYGWYVAFILLIGFTFSFIDRQVLNLLVVPIQNDLNITDTQISALQGLAFVLTYVGLCIPIGRLVDKSHRITVMIVGLLVWSVATIACGFSKNYVSMFIARMGIGAGESTVHPGSISILGDYFDSDKIAYPMSIYLLGPYLGAGIAMIFGAQVLDWTSQMDSNLILPLIGEVAPWQLTFIAVGLPGILIVGLFLTIKEPRRKIPEIDSKEVPSFKKIAKFIQ
;
A
#
# COMPACT_ATOMS: atom_id res chain seq x y z
N MET A 1 41.78 -1.41 0.05
CA MET A 1 41.01 -2.10 -1.01
C MET A 1 39.84 -2.82 -0.37
N HIS A 2 38.69 -2.16 -0.19
CA HIS A 2 37.48 -2.85 0.29
C HIS A 2 36.87 -3.61 -0.90
N SER A 3 36.76 -4.91 -0.71
CA SER A 3 36.21 -5.81 -1.71
C SER A 3 34.81 -5.30 -2.14
N LYS A 4 34.61 -5.20 -3.45
CA LYS A 4 33.28 -4.97 -4.09
C LYS A 4 32.40 -6.20 -3.84
N THR A 5 32.04 -6.46 -2.60
CA THR A 5 31.01 -7.47 -2.34
C THR A 5 29.69 -6.83 -2.76
N TYR A 6 29.18 -7.22 -3.91
CA TYR A 6 27.81 -6.90 -4.30
C TYR A 6 26.90 -7.37 -3.17
N ASN A 7 26.17 -6.47 -2.57
CA ASN A 7 25.24 -6.84 -1.52
C ASN A 7 24.00 -7.54 -2.16
N ILE A 8 24.19 -8.81 -2.55
CA ILE A 8 23.17 -9.63 -3.20
C ILE A 8 21.90 -9.66 -2.36
N TYR A 9 22.03 -9.73 -1.03
CA TYR A 9 20.90 -9.72 -0.14
C TYR A 9 20.18 -8.36 -0.13
N GLY A 10 20.91 -7.26 -0.20
CA GLY A 10 20.32 -5.92 -0.35
C GLY A 10 19.48 -5.79 -1.62
N TRP A 11 19.93 -6.37 -2.73
CA TRP A 11 19.16 -6.41 -3.98
C TRP A 11 17.91 -7.28 -3.88
N TYR A 12 17.99 -8.42 -3.20
CA TYR A 12 16.83 -9.24 -2.87
C TYR A 12 15.78 -8.44 -2.09
N VAL A 13 16.23 -7.70 -1.06
CA VAL A 13 15.35 -6.82 -0.29
C VAL A 13 14.74 -5.73 -1.17
N ALA A 14 15.54 -5.05 -2.00
CA ALA A 14 15.04 -4.02 -2.91
C ALA A 14 13.95 -4.56 -3.85
N PHE A 15 14.10 -5.81 -4.32
CA PHE A 15 13.11 -6.46 -5.17
C PHE A 15 11.80 -6.78 -4.43
N ILE A 16 11.87 -7.26 -3.18
CA ILE A 16 10.66 -7.48 -2.36
C ILE A 16 9.94 -6.15 -2.10
N LEU A 17 10.68 -5.09 -1.79
CA LEU A 17 10.11 -3.76 -1.58
C LEU A 17 9.47 -3.22 -2.86
N LEU A 18 10.08 -3.45 -4.04
CA LEU A 18 9.48 -3.14 -5.34
C LEU A 18 8.14 -3.87 -5.52
N ILE A 19 8.08 -5.18 -5.23
CA ILE A 19 6.83 -5.95 -5.30
C ILE A 19 5.75 -5.33 -4.42
N GLY A 20 6.05 -5.03 -3.16
CA GLY A 20 5.11 -4.39 -2.24
C GLY A 20 4.60 -3.05 -2.77
N PHE A 21 5.49 -2.21 -3.31
CA PHE A 21 5.12 -0.92 -3.87
C PHE A 21 4.32 -1.02 -5.16
N THR A 22 4.61 -2.02 -6.00
CA THR A 22 3.84 -2.33 -7.21
C THR A 22 2.41 -2.71 -6.85
N PHE A 23 2.23 -3.56 -5.86
CA PHE A 23 0.90 -3.98 -5.40
C PHE A 23 0.07 -2.85 -4.81
N SER A 24 0.68 -1.93 -4.08
CA SER A 24 0.01 -0.72 -3.57
C SER A 24 -0.63 0.09 -4.72
N PHE A 25 0.06 0.21 -5.85
CA PHE A 25 -0.47 0.92 -7.02
C PHE A 25 -1.52 0.12 -7.80
N ILE A 26 -1.43 -1.20 -7.83
CA ILE A 26 -2.50 -2.05 -8.41
C ILE A 26 -3.82 -1.81 -7.68
N ASP A 27 -3.82 -1.84 -6.35
CA ASP A 27 -5.00 -1.64 -5.53
C ASP A 27 -5.67 -0.27 -5.75
N ARG A 28 -4.87 0.79 -5.86
CA ARG A 28 -5.40 2.13 -6.19
C ARG A 28 -6.06 2.20 -7.56
N GLN A 29 -5.48 1.55 -8.56
CA GLN A 29 -5.99 1.57 -9.93
C GLN A 29 -7.24 0.72 -10.11
N VAL A 30 -7.41 -0.34 -9.35
CA VAL A 30 -8.60 -1.19 -9.39
C VAL A 30 -9.87 -0.39 -9.14
N LEU A 31 -9.90 0.51 -8.15
CA LEU A 31 -11.05 1.37 -7.93
C LEU A 31 -11.40 2.23 -9.15
N ASN A 32 -10.37 2.78 -9.83
CA ASN A 32 -10.57 3.63 -11.01
C ASN A 32 -11.23 2.86 -12.15
N LEU A 33 -10.93 1.58 -12.30
CA LEU A 33 -11.52 0.71 -13.32
C LEU A 33 -12.95 0.30 -12.98
N LEU A 34 -13.30 0.26 -11.70
CA LEU A 34 -14.59 -0.22 -11.21
C LEU A 34 -15.57 0.92 -10.85
N VAL A 35 -15.28 2.17 -11.25
CA VAL A 35 -16.10 3.35 -10.95
C VAL A 35 -17.57 3.11 -11.33
N VAL A 36 -17.84 2.76 -12.58
CA VAL A 36 -19.21 2.60 -13.09
C VAL A 36 -19.96 1.45 -12.40
N PRO A 37 -19.39 0.23 -12.27
CA PRO A 37 -20.04 -0.83 -11.51
C PRO A 37 -20.37 -0.46 -10.07
N ILE A 38 -19.44 0.18 -9.36
CA ILE A 38 -19.62 0.59 -7.96
C ILE A 38 -20.71 1.67 -7.82
N GLN A 39 -20.73 2.66 -8.72
CA GLN A 39 -21.73 3.71 -8.71
C GLN A 39 -23.15 3.14 -8.90
N ASN A 40 -23.29 2.23 -9.86
CA ASN A 40 -24.59 1.61 -10.15
C ASN A 40 -25.09 0.72 -8.99
N ASP A 41 -24.20 -0.07 -8.38
CA ASP A 41 -24.57 -1.01 -7.33
C ASP A 41 -24.85 -0.32 -5.99
N LEU A 42 -23.97 0.61 -5.59
CA LEU A 42 -24.12 1.36 -4.33
C LEU A 42 -25.02 2.60 -4.46
N ASN A 43 -25.50 2.92 -5.68
CA ASN A 43 -26.32 4.08 -5.99
C ASN A 43 -25.71 5.40 -5.46
N ILE A 44 -24.42 5.64 -5.77
CA ILE A 44 -23.64 6.78 -5.30
C ILE A 44 -23.35 7.78 -6.43
N THR A 45 -23.21 9.05 -6.04
CA THR A 45 -22.97 10.16 -6.96
C THR A 45 -21.49 10.25 -7.40
N ASP A 46 -21.21 11.03 -8.47
CA ASP A 46 -19.84 11.31 -8.92
C ASP A 46 -18.96 11.94 -7.83
N THR A 47 -19.56 12.80 -7.00
CA THR A 47 -18.84 13.39 -5.86
C THR A 47 -18.47 12.35 -4.82
N GLN A 48 -19.36 11.41 -4.55
CA GLN A 48 -19.11 10.34 -3.58
C GLN A 48 -18.04 9.36 -4.09
N ILE A 49 -18.09 8.94 -5.36
CA ILE A 49 -17.04 8.06 -5.90
C ILE A 49 -15.69 8.77 -5.96
N SER A 50 -15.66 10.06 -6.31
CA SER A 50 -14.41 10.86 -6.26
C SER A 50 -13.85 10.97 -4.85
N ALA A 51 -14.72 11.07 -3.83
CA ALA A 51 -14.29 11.05 -2.43
C ALA A 51 -13.73 9.68 -2.01
N LEU A 52 -14.26 8.57 -2.53
CA LEU A 52 -13.68 7.23 -2.31
C LEU A 52 -12.31 7.07 -2.97
N GLN A 53 -12.13 7.62 -4.19
CA GLN A 53 -10.86 7.56 -4.92
C GLN A 53 -9.76 8.38 -4.25
N GLY A 54 -10.09 9.59 -3.80
CA GLY A 54 -9.14 10.55 -3.27
C GLY A 54 -9.22 10.71 -1.76
N LEU A 55 -10.28 11.34 -1.28
CA LEU A 55 -10.38 11.84 0.10
C LEU A 55 -10.24 10.74 1.15
N ALA A 56 -10.95 9.62 0.98
CA ALA A 56 -10.92 8.52 1.95
C ALA A 56 -9.50 7.96 2.15
N PHE A 57 -8.77 7.79 1.07
CA PHE A 57 -7.40 7.31 1.10
C PHE A 57 -6.44 8.38 1.63
N VAL A 58 -6.48 9.60 1.07
CA VAL A 58 -5.52 10.68 1.36
C VAL A 58 -5.60 11.14 2.80
N LEU A 59 -6.79 11.22 3.38
CA LEU A 59 -6.96 11.62 4.79
C LEU A 59 -6.14 10.76 5.74
N THR A 60 -6.19 9.45 5.58
CA THR A 60 -5.47 8.51 6.45
C THR A 60 -4.02 8.37 6.04
N TYR A 61 -3.72 8.28 4.76
CA TYR A 61 -2.35 8.16 4.25
C TYR A 61 -1.49 9.36 4.68
N VAL A 62 -1.96 10.59 4.40
CA VAL A 62 -1.22 11.82 4.76
C VAL A 62 -1.28 12.09 6.25
N GLY A 63 -2.45 11.92 6.88
CA GLY A 63 -2.62 12.14 8.32
C GLY A 63 -1.74 11.23 9.18
N LEU A 64 -1.53 9.99 8.74
CA LEU A 64 -0.69 9.02 9.43
C LEU A 64 0.78 9.04 8.99
N CYS A 65 1.14 9.73 7.92
CA CYS A 65 2.51 9.78 7.39
C CYS A 65 3.53 10.19 8.46
N ILE A 66 3.25 11.24 9.23
CA ILE A 66 4.16 11.74 10.27
C ILE A 66 4.22 10.78 11.48
N PRO A 67 3.10 10.35 12.11
CA PRO A 67 3.17 9.42 13.23
C PRO A 67 3.76 8.07 12.84
N ILE A 68 3.46 7.57 11.65
CA ILE A 68 4.03 6.31 11.13
C ILE A 68 5.53 6.47 10.83
N GLY A 69 5.96 7.58 10.23
CA GLY A 69 7.39 7.85 10.05
C GLY A 69 8.15 7.76 11.38
N ARG A 70 7.62 8.40 12.44
CA ARG A 70 8.21 8.29 13.80
C ARG A 70 8.18 6.88 14.36
N LEU A 71 7.11 6.11 14.10
CA LEU A 71 7.03 4.72 14.51
C LEU A 71 8.07 3.87 13.81
N VAL A 72 8.25 4.05 12.49
CA VAL A 72 9.29 3.42 11.68
C VAL A 72 10.68 3.75 12.22
N ASP A 73 10.92 5.00 12.63
CA ASP A 73 12.21 5.43 13.18
C ASP A 73 12.54 4.81 14.54
N LYS A 74 11.53 4.51 15.35
CA LYS A 74 11.71 4.02 16.74
C LYS A 74 11.49 2.52 16.91
N SER A 75 10.89 1.84 15.93
CA SER A 75 10.48 0.45 16.04
C SER A 75 11.23 -0.43 15.04
N HIS A 76 10.97 -1.73 15.10
CA HIS A 76 11.40 -2.69 14.09
C HIS A 76 10.63 -2.45 12.78
N ARG A 77 11.30 -1.86 11.78
CA ARG A 77 10.68 -1.36 10.54
C ARG A 77 9.92 -2.43 9.77
N ILE A 78 10.52 -3.62 9.66
CA ILE A 78 9.88 -4.76 8.99
C ILE A 78 8.55 -5.12 9.65
N THR A 79 8.51 -5.15 10.99
CA THR A 79 7.26 -5.43 11.73
C THR A 79 6.20 -4.37 11.46
N VAL A 80 6.57 -3.10 11.47
CA VAL A 80 5.63 -1.99 11.17
C VAL A 80 5.07 -2.15 9.75
N MET A 81 5.92 -2.46 8.77
CA MET A 81 5.51 -2.67 7.38
C MET A 81 4.61 -3.90 7.23
N ILE A 82 4.91 -5.01 7.91
CA ILE A 82 4.09 -6.23 7.91
C ILE A 82 2.69 -5.94 8.46
N VAL A 83 2.60 -5.25 9.59
CA VAL A 83 1.31 -4.85 10.17
C VAL A 83 0.55 -3.95 9.20
N GLY A 84 1.22 -2.97 8.58
CA GLY A 84 0.62 -2.12 7.57
C GLY A 84 0.11 -2.89 6.35
N LEU A 85 0.89 -3.84 5.83
CA LEU A 85 0.48 -4.72 4.73
C LEU A 85 -0.74 -5.56 5.10
N LEU A 86 -0.80 -6.12 6.31
CA LEU A 86 -1.95 -6.87 6.80
C LEU A 86 -3.20 -5.98 6.90
N VAL A 87 -3.07 -4.80 7.51
CA VAL A 87 -4.18 -3.83 7.62
C VAL A 87 -4.69 -3.45 6.23
N TRP A 88 -3.79 -3.11 5.32
CA TRP A 88 -4.13 -2.78 3.94
C TRP A 88 -4.83 -3.96 3.23
N SER A 89 -4.25 -5.17 3.24
CA SER A 89 -4.83 -6.34 2.57
C SER A 89 -6.24 -6.68 3.11
N VAL A 90 -6.42 -6.65 4.43
CA VAL A 90 -7.73 -6.87 5.06
C VAL A 90 -8.72 -5.77 4.68
N ALA A 91 -8.28 -4.52 4.64
CA ALA A 91 -9.12 -3.39 4.23
C ALA A 91 -9.51 -3.48 2.75
N THR A 92 -8.62 -3.92 1.85
CA THR A 92 -8.93 -4.18 0.44
C THR A 92 -9.98 -5.29 0.31
N ILE A 93 -9.83 -6.38 1.03
CA ILE A 93 -10.84 -7.44 1.09
C ILE A 93 -12.17 -6.89 1.63
N ALA A 94 -12.13 -6.04 2.67
CA ALA A 94 -13.32 -5.40 3.24
C ALA A 94 -14.05 -4.48 2.24
N CYS A 95 -13.34 -3.85 1.29
CA CYS A 95 -13.99 -3.16 0.18
C CYS A 95 -14.89 -4.10 -0.62
N GLY A 96 -14.45 -5.34 -0.86
CA GLY A 96 -15.26 -6.36 -1.54
C GLY A 96 -16.49 -6.84 -0.76
N PHE A 97 -16.57 -6.57 0.53
CA PHE A 97 -17.75 -6.85 1.37
C PHE A 97 -18.62 -5.61 1.62
N SER A 98 -18.28 -4.48 1.04
CA SER A 98 -19.01 -3.23 1.25
C SER A 98 -20.38 -3.27 0.57
N LYS A 99 -21.42 -2.94 1.34
CA LYS A 99 -22.82 -2.88 0.88
C LYS A 99 -23.38 -1.46 0.79
N ASN A 100 -22.59 -0.47 1.16
CA ASN A 100 -22.97 0.95 1.12
C ASN A 100 -21.72 1.85 1.07
N TYR A 101 -21.96 3.13 0.78
CA TYR A 101 -20.91 4.15 0.70
C TYR A 101 -20.04 4.22 1.96
N VAL A 102 -20.66 4.19 3.15
CA VAL A 102 -19.92 4.39 4.42
C VAL A 102 -18.97 3.23 4.70
N SER A 103 -19.42 1.99 4.49
CA SER A 103 -18.55 0.82 4.67
C SER A 103 -17.37 0.83 3.70
N MET A 104 -17.62 1.22 2.44
CA MET A 104 -16.58 1.38 1.42
C MET A 104 -15.60 2.49 1.80
N PHE A 105 -16.09 3.63 2.29
CA PHE A 105 -15.29 4.77 2.70
C PHE A 105 -14.34 4.40 3.86
N ILE A 106 -14.85 3.71 4.88
CA ILE A 106 -14.05 3.24 6.03
C ILE A 106 -13.00 2.24 5.59
N ALA A 107 -13.35 1.29 4.72
CA ALA A 107 -12.41 0.33 4.18
C ALA A 107 -11.27 1.04 3.39
N ARG A 108 -11.61 2.03 2.56
CA ARG A 108 -10.60 2.85 1.84
C ARG A 108 -9.69 3.64 2.78
N MET A 109 -10.22 4.16 3.89
CA MET A 109 -9.40 4.76 4.95
C MET A 109 -8.42 3.73 5.54
N GLY A 110 -8.87 2.50 5.76
CA GLY A 110 -8.01 1.41 6.22
C GLY A 110 -6.86 1.09 5.26
N ILE A 111 -7.13 1.11 3.94
CA ILE A 111 -6.09 0.96 2.91
C ILE A 111 -5.04 2.06 3.03
N GLY A 112 -5.47 3.33 3.10
CA GLY A 112 -4.56 4.47 3.25
C GLY A 112 -3.71 4.38 4.52
N ALA A 113 -4.30 3.93 5.63
CA ALA A 113 -3.59 3.72 6.89
C ALA A 113 -2.51 2.64 6.78
N GLY A 114 -2.83 1.49 6.18
CA GLY A 114 -1.88 0.40 5.98
C GLY A 114 -0.74 0.78 5.04
N GLU A 115 -1.06 1.36 3.88
CA GLU A 115 -0.06 1.75 2.87
C GLU A 115 0.91 2.83 3.36
N SER A 116 0.50 3.70 4.30
CA SER A 116 1.36 4.75 4.85
C SER A 116 2.63 4.22 5.54
N THR A 117 2.69 2.92 5.87
CA THR A 117 3.85 2.28 6.51
C THR A 117 4.94 1.88 5.53
N VAL A 118 4.57 1.50 4.31
CA VAL A 118 5.46 0.82 3.36
C VAL A 118 6.52 1.76 2.82
N HIS A 119 6.15 2.95 2.38
CA HIS A 119 7.08 3.87 1.73
C HIS A 119 8.19 4.38 2.68
N PRO A 120 7.89 4.93 3.87
CA PRO A 120 8.94 5.38 4.79
C PRO A 120 9.81 4.22 5.28
N GLY A 121 9.23 3.04 5.53
CA GLY A 121 9.96 1.85 5.90
C GLY A 121 10.93 1.39 4.81
N SER A 122 10.49 1.38 3.55
CA SER A 122 11.30 0.97 2.40
C SER A 122 12.51 1.89 2.20
N ILE A 123 12.31 3.21 2.22
CA ILE A 123 13.40 4.18 2.07
C ILE A 123 14.44 4.00 3.17
N SER A 124 13.98 3.88 4.41
CA SER A 124 14.86 3.69 5.58
C SER A 124 15.66 2.38 5.48
N ILE A 125 15.03 1.28 5.08
CA ILE A 125 15.70 -0.03 4.93
C ILE A 125 16.74 0.00 3.80
N LEU A 126 16.40 0.57 2.63
CA LEU A 126 17.32 0.70 1.51
C LEU A 126 18.54 1.55 1.88
N GLY A 127 18.33 2.65 2.65
CA GLY A 127 19.42 3.49 3.15
C GLY A 127 20.44 2.74 4.01
N ASP A 128 19.98 1.75 4.77
CA ASP A 128 20.85 0.94 5.62
C ASP A 128 21.52 -0.23 4.88
N TYR A 129 20.88 -0.77 3.84
CA TYR A 129 21.49 -1.84 3.04
C TYR A 129 22.55 -1.36 2.04
N PHE A 130 22.41 -0.12 1.54
CA PHE A 130 23.30 0.41 0.52
C PHE A 130 24.08 1.62 1.02
N ASP A 131 25.27 1.83 0.46
CA ASP A 131 26.09 3.00 0.75
C ASP A 131 25.54 4.25 0.04
N SER A 132 25.77 5.42 0.61
CA SER A 132 25.22 6.68 0.13
C SER A 132 25.56 7.00 -1.33
N ASP A 133 26.70 6.54 -1.81
CA ASP A 133 27.14 6.69 -3.20
C ASP A 133 26.45 5.73 -4.19
N LYS A 134 25.81 4.66 -3.68
CA LYS A 134 25.18 3.60 -4.48
C LYS A 134 23.67 3.47 -4.31
N ILE A 135 23.10 4.18 -3.35
CA ILE A 135 21.66 4.09 -3.02
C ILE A 135 20.74 4.49 -4.19
N ALA A 136 21.23 5.31 -5.12
CA ALA A 136 20.45 5.76 -6.27
C ALA A 136 19.93 4.60 -7.12
N TYR A 137 20.71 3.53 -7.30
CA TYR A 137 20.31 2.37 -8.11
C TYR A 137 19.13 1.58 -7.50
N PRO A 138 19.23 1.06 -6.26
CA PRO A 138 18.12 0.32 -5.67
C PRO A 138 16.89 1.22 -5.44
N MET A 139 17.08 2.50 -5.17
CA MET A 139 15.99 3.46 -5.05
C MET A 139 15.27 3.66 -6.40
N SER A 140 15.99 3.77 -7.50
CA SER A 140 15.40 3.87 -8.83
C SER A 140 14.59 2.63 -9.20
N ILE A 141 15.09 1.43 -8.86
CA ILE A 141 14.34 0.19 -9.07
C ILE A 141 13.08 0.17 -8.21
N TYR A 142 13.18 0.51 -6.92
CA TYR A 142 12.01 0.61 -6.03
C TYR A 142 10.94 1.56 -6.59
N LEU A 143 11.36 2.71 -7.09
CA LEU A 143 10.47 3.74 -7.65
C LEU A 143 9.84 3.37 -9.01
N LEU A 144 10.22 2.25 -9.64
CA LEU A 144 9.48 1.68 -10.78
C LEU A 144 8.14 1.07 -10.35
N GLY A 145 7.97 0.76 -9.06
CA GLY A 145 6.76 0.12 -8.54
C GLY A 145 5.44 0.75 -8.99
N PRO A 146 5.25 2.06 -8.85
CA PRO A 146 4.04 2.76 -9.31
C PRO A 146 3.72 2.56 -10.78
N TYR A 147 4.71 2.63 -11.65
CA TYR A 147 4.55 2.49 -13.10
C TYR A 147 4.22 1.04 -13.48
N LEU A 148 4.91 0.08 -12.87
CA LEU A 148 4.61 -1.33 -13.05
C LEU A 148 3.21 -1.67 -12.53
N GLY A 149 2.86 -1.16 -11.34
CA GLY A 149 1.54 -1.37 -10.76
C GLY A 149 0.41 -0.80 -11.60
N ALA A 150 0.57 0.42 -12.11
CA ALA A 150 -0.41 1.03 -13.00
C ALA A 150 -0.56 0.23 -14.32
N GLY A 151 0.54 -0.18 -14.94
CA GLY A 151 0.52 -0.98 -16.18
C GLY A 151 -0.14 -2.35 -15.97
N ILE A 152 0.24 -3.06 -14.91
CA ILE A 152 -0.34 -4.36 -14.54
C ILE A 152 -1.84 -4.20 -14.27
N ALA A 153 -2.26 -3.20 -13.50
CA ALA A 153 -3.65 -2.95 -13.19
C ALA A 153 -4.50 -2.69 -14.44
N MET A 154 -3.97 -1.97 -15.44
CA MET A 154 -4.67 -1.73 -16.70
C MET A 154 -4.90 -3.03 -17.48
N ILE A 155 -3.90 -3.90 -17.54
CA ILE A 155 -3.99 -5.19 -18.26
C ILE A 155 -5.01 -6.12 -17.57
N PHE A 156 -4.86 -6.32 -16.25
CA PHE A 156 -5.77 -7.17 -15.48
C PHE A 156 -7.16 -6.56 -15.34
N GLY A 157 -7.25 -5.25 -15.22
CA GLY A 157 -8.53 -4.55 -15.13
C GLY A 157 -9.38 -4.70 -16.39
N ALA A 158 -8.76 -4.64 -17.58
CA ALA A 158 -9.45 -4.91 -18.83
C ALA A 158 -10.01 -6.35 -18.86
N GLN A 159 -9.22 -7.33 -18.41
CA GLN A 159 -9.66 -8.74 -18.34
C GLN A 159 -10.80 -8.93 -17.33
N VAL A 160 -10.74 -8.27 -16.18
CA VAL A 160 -11.81 -8.33 -15.16
C VAL A 160 -13.08 -7.68 -15.69
N LEU A 161 -12.99 -6.54 -16.36
CA LEU A 161 -14.16 -5.90 -16.97
C LEU A 161 -14.79 -6.77 -18.05
N ASP A 162 -14.00 -7.42 -18.88
CA ASP A 162 -14.49 -8.37 -19.90
C ASP A 162 -15.19 -9.56 -19.24
N TRP A 163 -14.56 -10.15 -18.24
CA TRP A 163 -15.14 -11.26 -17.48
C TRP A 163 -16.43 -10.87 -16.76
N THR A 164 -16.48 -9.70 -16.14
CA THR A 164 -17.67 -9.21 -15.42
C THR A 164 -18.79 -8.83 -16.36
N SER A 165 -18.50 -8.34 -17.57
CA SER A 165 -19.51 -8.03 -18.59
C SER A 165 -20.21 -9.26 -19.15
N GLN A 166 -19.58 -10.43 -19.04
CA GLN A 166 -20.14 -11.73 -19.46
C GLN A 166 -20.97 -12.43 -18.35
N MET A 167 -21.02 -11.86 -17.14
CA MET A 167 -21.83 -12.37 -16.04
C MET A 167 -23.23 -11.76 -16.05
N ASP A 168 -24.23 -12.56 -16.38
CA ASP A 168 -25.64 -12.13 -16.43
C ASP A 168 -26.28 -11.94 -15.05
N SER A 169 -25.61 -12.31 -13.95
CA SER A 169 -26.16 -12.24 -12.59
C SER A 169 -25.07 -12.20 -11.51
N ASN A 170 -25.41 -11.67 -10.33
CA ASN A 170 -24.58 -11.75 -9.15
C ASN A 170 -24.24 -13.21 -8.80
N LEU A 171 -22.98 -13.47 -8.46
CA LEU A 171 -22.56 -14.79 -8.00
C LEU A 171 -23.08 -15.04 -6.58
N ILE A 172 -23.75 -16.16 -6.39
CA ILE A 172 -24.17 -16.59 -5.05
C ILE A 172 -23.05 -17.44 -4.46
N LEU A 173 -22.31 -16.87 -3.52
CA LEU A 173 -21.30 -17.62 -2.76
C LEU A 173 -21.94 -18.25 -1.51
N PRO A 174 -21.68 -19.55 -1.22
CA PRO A 174 -22.37 -20.33 -0.19
C PRO A 174 -22.32 -19.74 1.23
N LEU A 175 -21.32 -18.89 1.53
CA LEU A 175 -21.08 -18.29 2.85
C LEU A 175 -21.33 -16.76 2.89
N ILE A 176 -21.41 -16.10 1.73
CA ILE A 176 -21.36 -14.63 1.65
C ILE A 176 -22.68 -14.06 1.06
N GLY A 177 -23.44 -14.91 0.35
CA GLY A 177 -24.65 -14.50 -0.36
C GLY A 177 -24.34 -13.98 -1.77
N GLU A 178 -25.20 -13.09 -2.26
CA GLU A 178 -25.01 -12.44 -3.57
C GLU A 178 -23.83 -11.47 -3.51
N VAL A 179 -22.89 -11.63 -4.43
CA VAL A 179 -21.67 -10.83 -4.55
C VAL A 179 -21.60 -10.26 -5.97
N ALA A 180 -21.55 -8.96 -6.08
CA ALA A 180 -21.37 -8.28 -7.35
C ALA A 180 -19.94 -8.54 -7.90
N PRO A 181 -19.76 -8.58 -9.23
CA PRO A 181 -18.45 -8.82 -9.85
C PRO A 181 -17.36 -7.87 -9.40
N TRP A 182 -17.66 -6.59 -9.16
CA TRP A 182 -16.71 -5.62 -8.66
C TRP A 182 -16.19 -5.94 -7.24
N GLN A 183 -17.05 -6.55 -6.40
CA GLN A 183 -16.69 -6.97 -5.05
C GLN A 183 -15.66 -8.11 -5.08
N LEU A 184 -15.85 -9.09 -5.98
CA LEU A 184 -14.89 -10.18 -6.20
C LEU A 184 -13.52 -9.65 -6.63
N THR A 185 -13.48 -8.58 -7.41
CA THR A 185 -12.22 -7.97 -7.83
C THR A 185 -11.42 -7.46 -6.64
N PHE A 186 -12.05 -6.77 -5.68
CA PHE A 186 -11.37 -6.32 -4.46
C PHE A 186 -10.87 -7.50 -3.61
N ILE A 187 -11.68 -8.55 -3.47
CA ILE A 187 -11.26 -9.77 -2.76
C ILE A 187 -10.06 -10.41 -3.47
N ALA A 188 -10.12 -10.55 -4.79
CA ALA A 188 -9.05 -11.14 -5.59
C ALA A 188 -7.74 -10.34 -5.55
N VAL A 189 -7.82 -9.01 -5.44
CA VAL A 189 -6.64 -8.14 -5.31
C VAL A 189 -6.11 -8.12 -3.87
N GLY A 190 -6.99 -8.18 -2.86
CA GLY A 190 -6.56 -8.16 -1.47
C GLY A 190 -5.86 -9.45 -1.01
N LEU A 191 -6.26 -10.61 -1.54
CA LEU A 191 -5.67 -11.90 -1.17
C LEU A 191 -4.17 -12.03 -1.46
N PRO A 192 -3.64 -11.67 -2.65
CA PRO A 192 -2.20 -11.66 -2.90
C PRO A 192 -1.41 -10.75 -1.96
N GLY A 193 -2.02 -9.67 -1.44
CA GLY A 193 -1.40 -8.82 -0.42
C GLY A 193 -0.98 -9.61 0.82
N ILE A 194 -1.76 -10.61 1.24
CA ILE A 194 -1.40 -11.51 2.35
C ILE A 194 -0.18 -12.36 1.99
N LEU A 195 -0.05 -12.81 0.74
CA LEU A 195 1.14 -13.56 0.29
C LEU A 195 2.40 -12.69 0.30
N ILE A 196 2.27 -11.39 -0.01
CA ILE A 196 3.37 -10.43 0.06
C ILE A 196 3.87 -10.28 1.50
N VAL A 197 3.00 -10.38 2.51
CA VAL A 197 3.41 -10.44 3.92
C VAL A 197 4.42 -11.57 4.14
N GLY A 198 4.18 -12.75 3.54
CA GLY A 198 5.12 -13.87 3.60
C GLY A 198 6.51 -13.52 3.04
N LEU A 199 6.58 -12.74 1.96
CA LEU A 199 7.84 -12.24 1.41
C LEU A 199 8.53 -11.24 2.36
N PHE A 200 7.77 -10.34 2.97
CA PHE A 200 8.31 -9.37 3.93
C PHE A 200 8.88 -10.03 5.19
N LEU A 201 8.31 -11.16 5.62
CA LEU A 201 8.84 -11.96 6.74
C LEU A 201 10.24 -12.53 6.47
N THR A 202 10.64 -12.67 5.21
CA THR A 202 11.98 -13.14 4.84
C THR A 202 13.05 -12.05 4.91
N ILE A 203 12.64 -10.78 5.02
CA ILE A 203 13.56 -9.65 5.11
C ILE A 203 14.14 -9.58 6.53
N LYS A 204 15.46 -9.54 6.64
CA LYS A 204 16.15 -9.30 7.92
C LYS A 204 16.26 -7.79 8.14
N GLU A 205 15.94 -7.34 9.36
CA GLU A 205 16.13 -5.93 9.74
C GLU A 205 17.63 -5.57 9.69
N PRO A 206 18.03 -4.59 8.87
CA PRO A 206 19.42 -4.14 8.87
C PRO A 206 19.71 -3.33 10.14
N ARG A 207 20.98 -3.37 10.59
CA ARG A 207 21.44 -2.46 11.65
C ARG A 207 21.35 -1.03 11.12
N ARG A 208 20.77 -0.13 11.92
CA ARG A 208 20.67 1.28 11.57
C ARG A 208 22.05 1.89 11.47
N LYS A 209 22.34 2.53 10.34
CA LYS A 209 23.60 3.28 10.13
C LYS A 209 23.61 4.59 10.91
N ILE A 210 22.43 5.22 11.06
CA ILE A 210 22.25 6.42 11.86
C ILE A 210 21.77 5.97 13.24
N PRO A 211 22.48 6.31 14.34
CA PRO A 211 22.02 6.01 15.69
C PRO A 211 20.61 6.58 15.91
N GLU A 212 19.81 5.89 16.72
CA GLU A 212 18.51 6.42 17.16
C GLU A 212 18.70 7.87 17.64
N ILE A 213 18.00 8.79 16.99
CA ILE A 213 17.99 10.18 17.46
C ILE A 213 17.38 10.12 18.86
N ASP A 214 18.16 10.57 19.85
CA ASP A 214 17.68 10.61 21.24
C ASP A 214 16.32 11.35 21.23
N SER A 215 15.30 10.74 21.80
CA SER A 215 13.94 11.31 21.81
C SER A 215 13.87 12.70 22.44
N LYS A 216 14.94 13.14 23.13
CA LYS A 216 15.10 14.49 23.68
C LYS A 216 15.53 15.51 22.61
N GLU A 217 16.14 15.08 21.50
CA GLU A 217 16.61 15.97 20.42
C GLU A 217 15.58 16.17 19.30
N VAL A 218 14.53 15.33 19.24
CA VAL A 218 13.46 15.51 18.25
C VAL A 218 12.66 16.76 18.60
N PRO A 219 12.68 17.82 17.76
CA PRO A 219 11.94 19.04 18.06
C PRO A 219 10.45 18.72 18.25
N SER A 220 9.87 19.21 19.34
CA SER A 220 8.42 19.10 19.58
C SER A 220 7.65 19.70 18.41
N PHE A 221 6.45 19.14 18.09
CA PHE A 221 5.56 19.69 17.07
C PHE A 221 5.38 21.21 17.17
N LYS A 222 5.32 21.75 18.41
CA LYS A 222 5.27 23.19 18.65
C LYS A 222 6.52 23.94 18.16
N LYS A 223 7.71 23.33 18.25
CA LYS A 223 8.95 23.93 17.73
C LYS A 223 8.98 23.91 16.19
N ILE A 224 8.51 22.83 15.57
CA ILE A 224 8.46 22.72 14.10
C ILE A 224 7.44 23.72 13.53
N ALA A 225 6.24 23.80 14.11
CA ALA A 225 5.23 24.78 13.71
C ALA A 225 5.70 26.23 13.81
N LYS A 226 6.54 26.56 14.82
CA LYS A 226 7.12 27.90 15.01
C LYS A 226 8.27 28.21 14.03
N PHE A 227 8.83 27.19 13.36
CA PHE A 227 9.90 27.36 12.37
C PHE A 227 9.35 27.58 10.95
N ILE A 228 8.06 27.24 10.73
CA ILE A 228 7.36 27.37 9.44
C ILE A 228 6.57 28.69 9.37
N GLN A 229 6.36 29.36 10.49
CA GLN A 229 5.81 30.74 10.56
C GLN A 229 6.91 31.79 10.46
#